data_3c1d4b0e551d7ab3935868dded4d687c
#
_entry.id   3c1d4b0e551d7ab3935868dded4d687c
#
_cell.length_a   1.000
_cell.length_b   1.000
_cell.length_c   1.000
_cell.angle_alpha   90.00
_cell.angle_beta   90.00
_cell.angle_gamma   90.00
#
_symmetry.space_group_name_H-M   'P 1'
#
loop_
_entity.id
_entity.type
_entity.pdbx_description
1 polymer ?
#
loop_
_entity_poly.entity_id
_entity_poly.type
_entity_poly.pdbx_seq_one_letter_code
_entity_poly.pdbx_strand_id
1 'polypeptide(L)'
;ADVQHPDARASDNEYDERVRDVDSDTPSRFNNDGRRLHEASGCAGKLAVFAVRLDTFPIPEKKQVFYVGSNDAAVFTKVRRDILSTFKNLPDSGEYLHRDCYDVSKKYGKDMFIVISKLGAKFIPKLFAFKRKFDAFTDKLGFLPNKMSDRVMQYMSYVFPNHLPKRMEEYRDKYQHHWILEMSNDGVDEAKAYLDAFFKTNEGSYFECTEEEADKAILHRFVAGGAIGRYHVMHSKDVGAMMTIDVALRRNDPDWFEVLPKEIDDQIDTKLYYGHLFCHVMHQNYVLKKGADAKLLKGKILETFDARSAEYPAEHNVGHEYFAKDALKNFYRELDPTNSFNPGIGKTTKLKNWAEHDGSCCGGHH
;
A
#
# COMPACT_ATOMS: atom_id res chain seq x y z
N ALA A 1 -34.18 0.97 6.41
CA ALA A 1 -33.65 1.88 5.43
C ALA A 1 -33.90 1.30 4.04
N ASP A 2 -34.38 2.12 3.12
CA ASP A 2 -34.57 1.73 1.73
C ASP A 2 -33.20 1.61 1.07
N VAL A 3 -32.73 0.39 0.89
CA VAL A 3 -31.41 0.07 0.32
C VAL A 3 -31.28 0.42 -1.16
N GLN A 4 -32.38 0.78 -1.82
CA GLN A 4 -32.41 1.19 -3.22
C GLN A 4 -32.43 2.72 -3.39
N HIS A 5 -32.52 3.48 -2.29
CA HIS A 5 -32.51 4.94 -2.38
C HIS A 5 -31.14 5.43 -2.90
N PRO A 6 -31.11 6.38 -3.85
CA PRO A 6 -29.84 6.90 -4.41
C PRO A 6 -28.86 7.40 -3.35
N ASP A 7 -29.36 7.99 -2.27
CA ASP A 7 -28.54 8.52 -1.18
C ASP A 7 -28.04 7.45 -0.20
N ALA A 8 -28.51 6.19 -0.34
CA ALA A 8 -28.08 5.07 0.50
C ALA A 8 -26.90 4.30 -0.10
N ARG A 9 -25.99 4.98 -0.80
CA ARG A 9 -24.77 4.38 -1.33
C ARG A 9 -23.78 4.07 -0.21
N ALA A 10 -23.06 2.94 -0.37
CA ALA A 10 -21.93 2.60 0.49
C ALA A 10 -20.63 3.27 0.02
N SER A 11 -20.54 3.62 -1.26
CA SER A 11 -19.39 4.31 -1.87
C SER A 11 -19.35 5.78 -1.51
N ASP A 12 -18.16 6.34 -1.45
CA ASP A 12 -17.94 7.79 -1.29
C ASP A 12 -18.40 8.54 -2.55
N ASN A 13 -19.46 9.33 -2.41
CA ASN A 13 -20.06 10.07 -3.54
C ASN A 13 -19.26 11.30 -3.99
N GLU A 14 -18.29 11.77 -3.18
CA GLU A 14 -17.48 12.96 -3.46
C GLU A 14 -16.06 12.61 -3.90
N TYR A 15 -15.72 11.30 -3.99
CA TYR A 15 -14.36 10.89 -4.27
C TYR A 15 -13.89 11.34 -5.66
N ASP A 16 -14.76 11.26 -6.67
CA ASP A 16 -14.47 11.70 -8.04
C ASP A 16 -14.05 13.15 -8.11
N GLU A 17 -14.84 14.05 -7.49
CA GLU A 17 -14.55 15.47 -7.44
C GLU A 17 -13.24 15.75 -6.70
N ARG A 18 -13.06 15.05 -5.59
CA ARG A 18 -11.88 15.22 -4.74
C ARG A 18 -10.60 14.75 -5.42
N VAL A 19 -10.61 13.60 -6.08
CA VAL A 19 -9.41 13.09 -6.77
C VAL A 19 -9.05 13.93 -7.98
N ARG A 20 -10.04 14.54 -8.65
CA ARG A 20 -9.84 15.43 -9.79
C ARG A 20 -9.30 16.81 -9.42
N ASP A 21 -9.49 17.27 -8.20
CA ASP A 21 -8.90 18.52 -7.68
C ASP A 21 -7.41 18.29 -7.38
N VAL A 22 -6.60 18.27 -8.44
CA VAL A 22 -5.16 17.97 -8.38
C VAL A 22 -4.32 19.11 -7.76
N ASP A 23 -4.90 20.27 -7.55
CA ASP A 23 -4.23 21.45 -7.00
C ASP A 23 -4.43 21.62 -5.50
N SER A 24 -5.27 20.78 -4.88
CA SER A 24 -5.50 20.83 -3.45
C SER A 24 -4.26 20.49 -2.63
N ASP A 25 -4.09 21.23 -1.55
CA ASP A 25 -3.03 21.05 -0.55
C ASP A 25 -3.34 19.98 0.52
N THR A 26 -4.38 19.18 0.29
CA THR A 26 -4.81 18.10 1.17
C THR A 26 -4.78 16.75 0.47
N PRO A 27 -4.57 15.62 1.18
CA PRO A 27 -4.71 14.28 0.62
C PRO A 27 -6.11 14.00 0.07
N SER A 28 -6.22 13.17 -0.96
CA SER A 28 -7.53 12.79 -1.51
C SER A 28 -8.28 11.82 -0.60
N ARG A 29 -7.59 10.86 0.01
CA ARG A 29 -8.17 9.89 0.96
C ARG A 29 -7.15 9.35 1.94
N PHE A 30 -7.60 9.01 3.14
CA PHE A 30 -6.85 8.25 4.16
C PHE A 30 -7.84 7.71 5.21
N ASN A 31 -7.52 6.59 5.84
CA ASN A 31 -8.47 5.87 6.68
C ASN A 31 -8.85 6.56 7.99
N ASN A 32 -8.07 7.51 8.47
CA ASN A 32 -8.38 8.32 9.66
C ASN A 32 -8.89 9.72 9.33
N ASP A 33 -9.42 9.93 8.14
CA ASP A 33 -10.03 11.19 7.73
C ASP A 33 -11.30 11.47 8.56
N GLY A 34 -11.23 12.48 9.43
CA GLY A 34 -12.35 12.86 10.31
C GLY A 34 -13.66 13.18 9.60
N ARG A 35 -13.60 13.50 8.29
CA ARG A 35 -14.78 13.78 7.46
C ARG A 35 -15.48 12.49 6.99
N ARG A 36 -14.83 11.33 7.13
CA ARG A 36 -15.26 10.04 6.59
C ARG A 36 -15.43 8.96 7.65
N LEU A 37 -15.40 9.35 8.94
CA LEU A 37 -15.65 8.44 10.04
C LEU A 37 -17.16 8.24 10.20
N HIS A 38 -17.63 7.02 9.93
CA HIS A 38 -19.02 6.65 10.12
C HIS A 38 -19.15 5.12 10.20
N GLU A 39 -20.00 4.63 11.08
CA GLU A 39 -20.25 3.19 11.29
C GLU A 39 -18.95 2.34 11.34
N ALA A 40 -18.78 1.38 10.41
CA ALA A 40 -17.59 0.55 10.35
C ALA A 40 -16.35 1.28 9.76
N SER A 41 -16.54 2.40 9.08
CA SER A 41 -15.45 3.17 8.49
C SER A 41 -14.64 3.89 9.59
N GLY A 42 -13.37 3.52 9.72
CA GLY A 42 -12.48 4.06 10.74
C GLY A 42 -12.71 3.52 12.16
N CYS A 43 -13.57 2.52 12.36
CA CYS A 43 -13.93 2.03 13.70
C CYS A 43 -12.78 1.35 14.47
N ALA A 44 -11.72 0.89 13.77
CA ALA A 44 -10.54 0.22 14.36
C ALA A 44 -10.89 -0.88 15.40
N GLY A 45 -11.97 -1.60 15.19
CA GLY A 45 -12.44 -2.67 16.06
C GLY A 45 -13.20 -2.20 17.30
N LYS A 46 -13.69 -0.96 17.33
CA LYS A 46 -14.56 -0.44 18.40
C LYS A 46 -16.01 -0.88 18.31
N LEU A 47 -16.36 -1.70 17.30
CA LEU A 47 -17.67 -2.34 17.17
C LEU A 47 -17.54 -3.74 16.58
N ALA A 48 -18.56 -4.56 16.76
CA ALA A 48 -18.68 -5.87 16.11
C ALA A 48 -19.44 -5.72 14.80
N VAL A 49 -18.80 -6.07 13.68
CA VAL A 49 -19.40 -6.02 12.35
C VAL A 49 -19.99 -7.39 12.02
N PHE A 50 -21.31 -7.49 11.88
CA PHE A 50 -22.00 -8.73 11.52
C PHE A 50 -22.27 -8.84 10.02
N ALA A 51 -22.50 -7.72 9.35
CA ALA A 51 -22.73 -7.65 7.92
C ALA A 51 -22.21 -6.34 7.37
N VAL A 52 -21.73 -6.38 6.13
CA VAL A 52 -21.29 -5.19 5.37
C VAL A 52 -22.08 -5.15 4.08
N ARG A 53 -22.63 -3.99 3.76
CA ARG A 53 -23.17 -3.69 2.44
C ARG A 53 -22.07 -3.08 1.58
N LEU A 54 -21.95 -3.57 0.36
CA LEU A 54 -21.02 -3.03 -0.64
C LEU A 54 -21.81 -2.68 -1.90
N ASP A 55 -21.47 -1.56 -2.50
CA ASP A 55 -21.97 -1.25 -3.84
C ASP A 55 -21.27 -2.14 -4.86
N THR A 56 -22.00 -2.50 -5.92
CA THR A 56 -21.47 -3.26 -7.04
C THR A 56 -21.67 -2.44 -8.33
N PHE A 57 -20.76 -2.64 -9.26
CA PHE A 57 -20.78 -1.93 -10.54
C PHE A 57 -20.91 -2.93 -11.69
N PRO A 58 -21.47 -2.55 -12.83
CA PRO A 58 -21.48 -3.40 -14.02
C PRO A 58 -20.06 -3.82 -14.40
N ILE A 59 -19.92 -5.06 -14.85
CA ILE A 59 -18.65 -5.51 -15.44
C ILE A 59 -18.43 -4.72 -16.73
N PRO A 60 -17.28 -4.05 -16.90
CA PRO A 60 -17.02 -3.29 -18.14
C PRO A 60 -16.95 -4.21 -19.34
N GLU A 61 -17.45 -3.74 -20.49
CA GLU A 61 -17.42 -4.48 -21.74
C GLU A 61 -16.01 -4.56 -22.35
N LYS A 62 -15.20 -3.51 -22.10
CA LYS A 62 -13.81 -3.40 -22.58
C LYS A 62 -12.92 -3.02 -21.40
N LYS A 63 -11.80 -3.70 -21.26
CA LYS A 63 -10.73 -3.37 -20.28
C LYS A 63 -9.39 -3.38 -20.99
N GLN A 64 -8.53 -2.44 -20.62
CA GLN A 64 -7.15 -2.40 -21.08
C GLN A 64 -6.22 -1.93 -19.98
N VAL A 65 -5.12 -2.63 -19.82
CA VAL A 65 -4.00 -2.20 -18.99
C VAL A 65 -2.90 -1.63 -19.89
N PHE A 66 -2.46 -0.44 -19.56
CA PHE A 66 -1.30 0.21 -20.15
C PHE A 66 -0.14 0.15 -19.16
N TYR A 67 0.98 -0.41 -19.59
CA TYR A 67 2.19 -0.46 -18.79
C TYR A 67 3.11 0.69 -19.20
N VAL A 68 3.30 1.65 -18.32
CA VAL A 68 4.04 2.89 -18.57
C VAL A 68 5.39 2.84 -17.87
N GLY A 69 6.45 3.29 -18.53
CA GLY A 69 7.80 3.38 -17.98
C GLY A 69 8.44 4.75 -18.23
N SER A 70 9.17 5.26 -17.23
CA SER A 70 9.95 6.50 -17.33
C SER A 70 11.14 6.46 -16.37
N ASN A 71 12.18 7.25 -16.66
CA ASN A 71 13.29 7.51 -15.73
C ASN A 71 13.11 8.80 -14.93
N ASP A 72 12.08 9.57 -15.26
CA ASP A 72 11.75 10.83 -14.60
C ASP A 72 10.38 10.75 -13.91
N ALA A 73 10.36 10.87 -12.57
CA ALA A 73 9.14 10.88 -11.78
C ALA A 73 8.19 12.04 -12.15
N ALA A 74 8.73 13.16 -12.65
CA ALA A 74 7.94 14.31 -13.08
C ALA A 74 7.04 13.99 -14.28
N VAL A 75 7.43 13.05 -15.12
CA VAL A 75 6.58 12.53 -16.22
C VAL A 75 5.29 11.95 -15.65
N PHE A 76 5.38 11.15 -14.58
CA PHE A 76 4.19 10.55 -13.95
C PHE A 76 3.33 11.61 -13.24
N THR A 77 3.95 12.63 -12.64
CA THR A 77 3.21 13.78 -12.11
C THR A 77 2.35 14.41 -13.20
N LYS A 78 2.96 14.67 -14.37
CA LYS A 78 2.26 15.30 -15.49
C LYS A 78 1.13 14.42 -16.03
N VAL A 79 1.41 13.15 -16.31
CA VAL A 79 0.39 12.19 -16.80
C VAL A 79 -0.75 12.04 -15.81
N ARG A 80 -0.46 11.93 -14.50
CA ARG A 80 -1.48 11.86 -13.44
C ARG A 80 -2.38 13.10 -13.46
N ARG A 81 -1.77 14.29 -13.47
CA ARG A 81 -2.52 15.55 -13.47
C ARG A 81 -3.37 15.71 -14.71
N ASP A 82 -2.80 15.45 -15.88
CA ASP A 82 -3.53 15.53 -17.15
C ASP A 82 -4.75 14.57 -17.15
N ILE A 83 -4.57 13.31 -16.77
CA ILE A 83 -5.66 12.33 -16.70
C ILE A 83 -6.75 12.79 -15.72
N LEU A 84 -6.40 13.13 -14.49
CA LEU A 84 -7.38 13.48 -13.46
C LEU A 84 -8.15 14.77 -13.76
N SER A 85 -7.52 15.75 -14.41
CA SER A 85 -8.15 17.05 -14.69
C SER A 85 -8.84 17.14 -16.06
N THR A 86 -8.47 16.31 -17.03
CA THR A 86 -8.97 16.46 -18.41
C THR A 86 -9.78 15.29 -18.92
N PHE A 87 -9.55 14.06 -18.41
CA PHE A 87 -10.27 12.89 -18.92
C PHE A 87 -11.72 12.90 -18.50
N LYS A 88 -12.58 12.52 -19.43
CA LYS A 88 -13.98 12.28 -19.16
C LYS A 88 -14.17 11.05 -18.26
N ASN A 89 -13.40 10.00 -18.51
CA ASN A 89 -13.47 8.73 -17.80
C ASN A 89 -12.28 8.60 -16.85
N LEU A 90 -12.55 8.39 -15.55
CA LEU A 90 -11.50 8.10 -14.58
C LEU A 90 -10.96 6.68 -14.78
N PRO A 91 -9.67 6.46 -14.53
CA PRO A 91 -9.09 5.12 -14.52
C PRO A 91 -9.70 4.22 -13.44
N ASP A 92 -9.78 2.93 -13.72
CA ASP A 92 -10.19 1.92 -12.73
C ASP A 92 -9.11 1.77 -11.64
N SER A 93 -7.85 1.76 -12.05
CA SER A 93 -6.70 1.73 -11.13
C SER A 93 -5.43 2.34 -11.75
N GLY A 94 -4.49 2.70 -10.86
CA GLY A 94 -3.19 3.22 -11.27
C GLY A 94 -2.11 2.85 -10.25
N GLU A 95 -1.48 1.70 -10.46
CA GLU A 95 -0.53 1.10 -9.54
C GLU A 95 0.91 1.47 -9.91
N TYR A 96 1.57 2.20 -9.02
CA TYR A 96 2.97 2.57 -9.16
C TYR A 96 3.91 1.52 -8.55
N LEU A 97 5.08 1.37 -9.16
CA LEU A 97 6.11 0.44 -8.76
C LEU A 97 7.49 0.97 -9.17
N HIS A 98 8.40 1.20 -8.20
CA HIS A 98 9.80 1.50 -8.51
C HIS A 98 10.58 0.24 -8.90
N ARG A 99 11.65 0.38 -9.70
CA ARG A 99 12.48 -0.74 -10.18
C ARG A 99 13.04 -1.61 -9.04
N ASP A 100 13.45 -1.02 -7.91
CA ASP A 100 13.94 -1.80 -6.77
C ASP A 100 12.83 -2.68 -6.17
N CYS A 101 11.61 -2.14 -6.13
CA CYS A 101 10.45 -2.91 -5.74
C CYS A 101 10.12 -4.02 -6.75
N TYR A 102 10.25 -3.74 -8.05
CA TYR A 102 10.12 -4.74 -9.11
C TYR A 102 11.09 -5.91 -8.87
N ASP A 103 12.38 -5.62 -8.63
CA ASP A 103 13.43 -6.63 -8.47
C ASP A 103 13.24 -7.48 -7.22
N VAL A 104 12.93 -6.85 -6.09
CA VAL A 104 12.64 -7.57 -4.85
C VAL A 104 11.40 -8.44 -5.01
N SER A 105 10.33 -7.93 -5.63
CA SER A 105 9.11 -8.69 -5.91
C SER A 105 9.37 -9.87 -6.83
N LYS A 106 10.14 -9.68 -7.90
CA LYS A 106 10.54 -10.73 -8.84
C LYS A 106 11.29 -11.87 -8.16
N LYS A 107 12.20 -11.55 -7.24
CA LYS A 107 13.06 -12.53 -6.58
C LYS A 107 12.40 -13.16 -5.35
N TYR A 108 11.79 -12.36 -4.49
CA TYR A 108 11.30 -12.78 -3.18
C TYR A 108 9.78 -12.95 -3.10
N GLY A 109 9.05 -12.53 -4.13
CA GLY A 109 7.61 -12.73 -4.28
C GLY A 109 7.22 -13.85 -5.25
N LYS A 110 8.19 -14.48 -5.94
CA LYS A 110 7.98 -15.41 -7.04
C LYS A 110 7.11 -16.62 -6.69
N ASP A 111 7.37 -17.24 -5.55
CA ASP A 111 6.59 -18.39 -5.08
C ASP A 111 5.14 -18.04 -4.83
N MET A 112 4.89 -16.90 -4.16
CA MET A 112 3.54 -16.39 -3.91
C MET A 112 2.84 -16.02 -5.22
N PHE A 113 3.56 -15.37 -6.14
CA PHE A 113 3.06 -15.09 -7.49
C PHE A 113 2.57 -16.36 -8.18
N ILE A 114 3.39 -17.41 -8.19
CA ILE A 114 3.04 -18.69 -8.84
C ILE A 114 1.85 -19.36 -8.16
N VAL A 115 1.82 -19.36 -6.82
CA VAL A 115 0.70 -19.92 -6.05
C VAL A 115 -0.61 -19.20 -6.40
N ILE A 116 -0.62 -17.88 -6.39
CA ILE A 116 -1.83 -17.10 -6.71
C ILE A 116 -2.25 -17.29 -8.16
N SER A 117 -1.31 -17.21 -9.11
CA SER A 117 -1.56 -17.39 -10.53
C SER A 117 -2.14 -18.77 -10.86
N LYS A 118 -1.71 -19.83 -10.17
CA LYS A 118 -2.14 -21.22 -10.46
C LYS A 118 -3.32 -21.69 -9.64
N LEU A 119 -3.42 -21.28 -8.36
CA LEU A 119 -4.41 -21.79 -7.41
C LEU A 119 -5.44 -20.74 -6.97
N GLY A 120 -5.21 -19.48 -7.35
CA GLY A 120 -6.05 -18.34 -6.98
C GLY A 120 -5.81 -17.83 -5.56
N ALA A 121 -6.22 -16.60 -5.30
CA ALA A 121 -6.04 -15.92 -4.00
C ALA A 121 -6.73 -16.64 -2.83
N LYS A 122 -7.81 -17.40 -3.09
CA LYS A 122 -8.50 -18.20 -2.08
C LYS A 122 -7.62 -19.25 -1.38
N PHE A 123 -6.47 -19.56 -1.96
CA PHE A 123 -5.52 -20.51 -1.38
C PHE A 123 -4.57 -19.88 -0.35
N ILE A 124 -4.43 -18.55 -0.36
CA ILE A 124 -3.52 -17.79 0.53
C ILE A 124 -3.75 -18.11 2.02
N PRO A 125 -5.00 -18.10 2.57
CA PRO A 125 -5.22 -18.40 3.99
C PRO A 125 -4.75 -19.80 4.37
N LYS A 126 -4.95 -20.79 3.49
CA LYS A 126 -4.52 -22.19 3.71
C LYS A 126 -2.99 -22.27 3.73
N LEU A 127 -2.31 -21.59 2.79
CA LEU A 127 -0.87 -21.52 2.73
C LEU A 127 -0.27 -20.87 4.00
N PHE A 128 -0.82 -19.76 4.46
CA PHE A 128 -0.38 -19.13 5.71
C PHE A 128 -0.63 -19.98 6.95
N ALA A 129 -1.75 -20.70 7.00
CA ALA A 129 -2.01 -21.64 8.08
C ALA A 129 -0.98 -22.78 8.12
N PHE A 130 -0.62 -23.32 6.94
CA PHE A 130 0.44 -24.31 6.81
C PHE A 130 1.79 -23.75 7.25
N LYS A 131 2.19 -22.58 6.75
CA LYS A 131 3.43 -21.90 7.12
C LYS A 131 3.56 -21.74 8.63
N ARG A 132 2.51 -21.22 9.30
CA ARG A 132 2.52 -21.06 10.76
C ARG A 132 2.72 -22.38 11.51
N LYS A 133 2.06 -23.47 11.08
CA LYS A 133 2.24 -24.80 11.70
C LYS A 133 3.65 -25.32 11.48
N PHE A 134 4.18 -25.17 10.28
CA PHE A 134 5.52 -25.61 9.94
C PHE A 134 6.58 -24.84 10.71
N ASP A 135 6.49 -23.50 10.76
CA ASP A 135 7.40 -22.67 11.54
C ASP A 135 7.32 -22.99 13.03
N ALA A 136 6.12 -23.14 13.61
CA ALA A 136 5.96 -23.54 15.01
C ALA A 136 6.57 -24.92 15.32
N PHE A 137 6.61 -25.83 14.36
CA PHE A 137 7.27 -27.13 14.49
C PHE A 137 8.80 -26.97 14.43
N THR A 138 9.31 -26.24 13.45
CA THR A 138 10.76 -26.05 13.27
C THR A 138 11.39 -25.21 14.39
N ASP A 139 10.68 -24.24 14.93
CA ASP A 139 11.14 -23.43 16.06
C ASP A 139 11.36 -24.27 17.32
N LYS A 140 10.61 -25.37 17.51
CA LYS A 140 10.83 -26.30 18.65
C LYS A 140 12.14 -27.08 18.56
N LEU A 141 12.73 -27.19 17.36
CA LEU A 141 13.96 -27.94 17.16
C LEU A 141 15.22 -27.16 17.63
N GLY A 142 15.09 -25.84 17.87
CA GLY A 142 16.11 -25.00 18.51
C GLY A 142 17.41 -24.76 17.73
N PHE A 143 17.76 -25.62 16.78
CA PHE A 143 18.97 -25.51 15.96
C PHE A 143 18.70 -24.94 14.57
N LEU A 144 17.44 -24.84 14.17
CA LEU A 144 17.03 -24.29 12.89
C LEU A 144 16.81 -22.77 12.98
N PRO A 145 17.10 -22.03 11.90
CA PRO A 145 16.78 -20.60 11.86
C PRO A 145 15.26 -20.38 11.92
N ASN A 146 14.86 -19.27 12.53
CA ASN A 146 13.45 -18.86 12.55
C ASN A 146 12.90 -18.70 11.13
N LYS A 147 11.57 -18.88 10.99
CA LYS A 147 10.83 -18.76 9.73
C LYS A 147 11.38 -19.66 8.63
N MET A 148 11.57 -20.92 8.95
CA MET A 148 12.04 -21.94 8.01
C MET A 148 11.14 -22.10 6.79
N SER A 149 9.81 -21.90 6.94
CA SER A 149 8.89 -21.93 5.81
C SER A 149 9.28 -20.93 4.71
N ASP A 150 9.63 -19.71 5.11
CA ASP A 150 10.05 -18.66 4.17
C ASP A 150 11.35 -19.02 3.46
N ARG A 151 12.29 -19.61 4.18
CA ARG A 151 13.58 -20.03 3.61
C ARG A 151 13.41 -21.17 2.61
N VAL A 152 12.66 -22.21 2.99
CA VAL A 152 12.38 -23.36 2.11
C VAL A 152 11.65 -22.89 0.84
N MET A 153 10.61 -22.08 0.98
CA MET A 153 9.87 -21.55 -0.16
C MET A 153 10.74 -20.67 -1.07
N GLN A 154 11.64 -19.88 -0.50
CA GLN A 154 12.61 -19.10 -1.29
C GLN A 154 13.56 -20.00 -2.09
N TYR A 155 14.14 -21.02 -1.48
CA TYR A 155 15.03 -21.95 -2.20
C TYR A 155 14.27 -22.73 -3.29
N MET A 156 13.03 -23.14 -3.01
CA MET A 156 12.19 -23.79 -4.04
C MET A 156 11.88 -22.82 -5.20
N SER A 157 11.74 -21.52 -4.93
CA SER A 157 11.45 -20.56 -5.99
C SER A 157 12.53 -20.42 -7.05
N TYR A 158 13.78 -20.79 -6.74
CA TYR A 158 14.88 -20.72 -7.70
C TYR A 158 14.79 -21.76 -8.82
N VAL A 159 14.10 -22.88 -8.59
CA VAL A 159 13.91 -23.91 -9.63
C VAL A 159 12.70 -23.62 -10.53
N PHE A 160 11.87 -22.63 -10.18
CA PHE A 160 10.77 -22.24 -11.03
C PHE A 160 11.24 -21.38 -12.22
N PRO A 161 10.60 -21.52 -13.40
CA PRO A 161 10.92 -20.70 -14.57
C PRO A 161 10.63 -19.22 -14.32
N ASN A 162 11.11 -18.37 -15.24
CA ASN A 162 10.72 -16.97 -15.23
C ASN A 162 9.19 -16.83 -15.33
N HIS A 163 8.61 -15.99 -14.49
CA HIS A 163 7.16 -15.85 -14.38
C HIS A 163 6.63 -14.52 -14.94
N LEU A 164 7.54 -13.58 -15.26
CA LEU A 164 7.16 -12.25 -15.76
C LEU A 164 7.24 -12.20 -17.29
N PRO A 165 6.38 -11.41 -17.94
CA PRO A 165 6.41 -11.17 -19.37
C PRO A 165 7.71 -10.51 -19.83
N LYS A 166 8.16 -10.87 -21.03
CA LYS A 166 9.40 -10.34 -21.62
C LYS A 166 9.36 -8.81 -21.74
N ARG A 167 8.24 -8.21 -22.17
CA ARG A 167 8.11 -6.75 -22.30
C ARG A 167 8.22 -6.02 -20.96
N MET A 168 7.70 -6.59 -19.88
CA MET A 168 7.89 -6.03 -18.54
C MET A 168 9.37 -6.05 -18.11
N GLU A 169 10.10 -7.12 -18.46
CA GLU A 169 11.52 -7.21 -18.19
C GLU A 169 12.34 -6.19 -19.02
N GLU A 170 11.99 -6.01 -20.27
CA GLU A 170 12.60 -4.98 -21.13
C GLU A 170 12.36 -3.56 -20.57
N TYR A 171 11.15 -3.31 -20.04
CA TYR A 171 10.83 -2.04 -19.39
C TYR A 171 11.59 -1.86 -18.09
N ARG A 172 11.69 -2.92 -17.27
CA ARG A 172 12.49 -2.91 -16.05
C ARG A 172 13.96 -2.56 -16.34
N ASP A 173 14.54 -3.08 -17.41
CA ASP A 173 15.93 -2.79 -17.78
C ASP A 173 16.11 -1.35 -18.27
N LYS A 174 15.08 -0.77 -18.88
CA LYS A 174 15.11 0.57 -19.47
C LYS A 174 14.73 1.68 -18.50
N TYR A 175 13.75 1.45 -17.59
CA TYR A 175 13.14 2.49 -16.77
C TYR A 175 13.29 2.21 -15.28
N GLN A 176 13.29 3.29 -14.48
CA GLN A 176 13.30 3.23 -13.02
C GLN A 176 11.88 3.22 -12.44
N HIS A 177 10.97 3.94 -13.08
CA HIS A 177 9.59 4.09 -12.62
C HIS A 177 8.65 3.35 -13.55
N HIS A 178 7.71 2.61 -12.97
CA HIS A 178 6.70 1.82 -13.68
C HIS A 178 5.31 2.15 -13.18
N TRP A 179 4.35 2.26 -14.08
CA TRP A 179 2.97 2.53 -13.74
C TRP A 179 2.06 1.60 -14.52
N ILE A 180 1.20 0.89 -13.81
CA ILE A 180 0.19 -0.02 -14.34
C ILE A 180 -1.12 0.76 -14.33
N LEU A 181 -1.55 1.25 -15.47
CA LEU A 181 -2.75 2.05 -15.66
C LEU A 181 -3.86 1.17 -16.24
N GLU A 182 -4.95 0.98 -15.51
CA GLU A 182 -6.13 0.22 -15.95
C GLU A 182 -7.27 1.16 -16.31
N MET A 183 -7.83 0.96 -17.50
CA MET A 183 -8.93 1.74 -18.05
C MET A 183 -10.04 0.83 -18.55
N SER A 184 -11.28 1.32 -18.51
CA SER A 184 -12.46 0.60 -18.98
C SER A 184 -13.25 1.38 -20.01
N ASN A 185 -13.97 0.65 -20.88
CA ASN A 185 -14.91 1.16 -21.86
C ASN A 185 -14.33 2.29 -22.72
N ASP A 186 -15.02 3.43 -22.82
CA ASP A 186 -14.56 4.60 -23.62
C ASP A 186 -13.25 5.21 -23.09
N GLY A 187 -12.93 5.02 -21.83
CA GLY A 187 -11.68 5.48 -21.21
C GLY A 187 -10.44 4.81 -21.81
N VAL A 188 -10.59 3.62 -22.39
CA VAL A 188 -9.49 2.91 -23.07
C VAL A 188 -8.99 3.70 -24.27
N ASP A 189 -9.89 4.15 -25.12
CA ASP A 189 -9.54 4.88 -26.35
C ASP A 189 -9.06 6.30 -26.02
N GLU A 190 -9.63 6.92 -24.98
CA GLU A 190 -9.19 8.21 -24.43
C GLU A 190 -7.74 8.13 -23.91
N ALA A 191 -7.41 7.14 -23.09
CA ALA A 191 -6.07 6.94 -22.56
C ALA A 191 -5.05 6.60 -23.67
N LYS A 192 -5.41 5.75 -24.61
CA LYS A 192 -4.53 5.42 -25.73
C LYS A 192 -4.17 6.64 -26.55
N ALA A 193 -5.16 7.43 -26.94
CA ALA A 193 -4.94 8.65 -27.72
C ALA A 193 -4.05 9.65 -26.98
N TYR A 194 -4.26 9.81 -25.69
CA TYR A 194 -3.45 10.67 -24.84
C TYR A 194 -2.00 10.16 -24.74
N LEU A 195 -1.78 8.88 -24.41
CA LEU A 195 -0.45 8.31 -24.24
C LEU A 195 0.34 8.31 -25.56
N ASP A 196 -0.32 8.02 -26.70
CA ASP A 196 0.28 8.11 -28.05
C ASP A 196 0.77 9.53 -28.37
N ALA A 197 0.00 10.55 -27.97
CA ALA A 197 0.39 11.94 -28.18
C ALA A 197 1.49 12.39 -27.20
N PHE A 198 1.34 12.01 -25.92
CA PHE A 198 2.22 12.43 -24.85
C PHE A 198 3.67 11.93 -25.05
N PHE A 199 3.85 10.65 -25.34
CA PHE A 199 5.19 10.05 -25.48
C PHE A 199 5.87 10.31 -26.85
N LYS A 200 5.28 11.12 -27.73
CA LYS A 200 5.98 11.63 -28.91
C LYS A 200 6.99 12.72 -28.54
N THR A 201 6.76 13.42 -27.44
CA THR A 201 7.57 14.62 -27.07
C THR A 201 8.13 14.57 -25.66
N ASN A 202 7.71 13.60 -24.85
CA ASN A 202 8.16 13.44 -23.47
C ASN A 202 8.98 12.16 -23.31
N GLU A 203 9.87 12.14 -22.30
CA GLU A 203 10.67 10.96 -21.92
C GLU A 203 9.74 9.83 -21.46
N GLY A 204 10.14 8.59 -21.69
CA GLY A 204 9.38 7.42 -21.34
C GLY A 204 8.73 6.73 -22.53
N SER A 205 7.94 5.74 -22.23
CA SER A 205 7.08 5.04 -23.21
C SER A 205 6.03 4.21 -22.52
N TYR A 206 5.12 3.63 -23.30
CA TYR A 206 4.14 2.67 -22.79
C TYR A 206 3.93 1.52 -23.78
N PHE A 207 3.28 0.47 -23.31
CA PHE A 207 2.68 -0.56 -24.16
C PHE A 207 1.32 -0.99 -23.64
N GLU A 208 0.44 -1.37 -24.58
CA GLU A 208 -0.82 -2.02 -24.28
C GLU A 208 -0.55 -3.47 -23.89
N CYS A 209 -0.92 -3.87 -22.68
CA CYS A 209 -0.78 -5.23 -22.21
C CYS A 209 -1.73 -6.17 -22.95
N THR A 210 -1.28 -7.37 -23.26
CA THR A 210 -2.20 -8.50 -23.47
C THR A 210 -2.90 -8.83 -22.15
N GLU A 211 -3.98 -9.59 -22.16
CA GLU A 211 -4.67 -10.04 -20.94
C GLU A 211 -3.71 -10.74 -19.98
N GLU A 212 -2.88 -11.66 -20.50
CA GLU A 212 -1.86 -12.35 -19.69
C GLU A 212 -0.83 -11.40 -19.07
N GLU A 213 -0.39 -10.38 -19.81
CA GLU A 213 0.55 -9.38 -19.30
C GLU A 213 -0.09 -8.48 -18.24
N ALA A 214 -1.37 -8.10 -18.42
CA ALA A 214 -2.13 -7.32 -17.47
C ALA A 214 -2.28 -8.05 -16.14
N ASP A 215 -2.73 -9.30 -16.15
CA ASP A 215 -2.86 -10.14 -14.96
C ASP A 215 -1.52 -10.28 -14.24
N LYS A 216 -0.46 -10.50 -14.99
CA LYS A 216 0.89 -10.66 -14.41
C LYS A 216 1.45 -9.35 -13.86
N ALA A 217 1.18 -8.21 -14.49
CA ALA A 217 1.62 -6.91 -14.00
C ALA A 217 0.94 -6.55 -12.68
N ILE A 218 -0.38 -6.71 -12.60
CA ILE A 218 -1.17 -6.48 -11.39
C ILE A 218 -0.73 -7.43 -10.27
N LEU A 219 -0.56 -8.72 -10.58
CA LEU A 219 -0.13 -9.70 -9.59
C LEU A 219 1.31 -9.45 -9.11
N HIS A 220 2.20 -9.01 -10.00
CA HIS A 220 3.58 -8.66 -9.63
C HIS A 220 3.62 -7.49 -8.64
N ARG A 221 2.80 -6.47 -8.87
CA ARG A 221 2.62 -5.36 -7.93
C ARG A 221 2.02 -5.82 -6.60
N PHE A 222 1.02 -6.72 -6.64
CA PHE A 222 0.35 -7.24 -5.45
C PHE A 222 1.31 -7.98 -4.51
N VAL A 223 2.24 -8.80 -5.03
CA VAL A 223 3.16 -9.57 -4.18
C VAL A 223 4.27 -8.73 -3.54
N ALA A 224 4.42 -7.47 -3.91
CA ALA A 224 5.44 -6.57 -3.39
C ALA A 224 5.42 -6.45 -1.86
N GLY A 225 4.22 -6.31 -1.28
CA GLY A 225 4.05 -6.19 0.17
C GLY A 225 4.57 -7.40 0.97
N GLY A 226 4.49 -8.60 0.39
CA GLY A 226 5.04 -9.83 1.01
C GLY A 226 6.51 -10.06 0.73
N ALA A 227 7.01 -9.57 -0.41
CA ALA A 227 8.35 -9.81 -0.89
C ALA A 227 9.43 -9.19 0.02
N ILE A 228 9.19 -8.00 0.55
CA ILE A 228 10.13 -7.33 1.46
C ILE A 228 10.30 -8.11 2.78
N GLY A 229 9.23 -8.70 3.32
CA GLY A 229 9.31 -9.55 4.50
C GLY A 229 10.16 -10.80 4.25
N ARG A 230 10.03 -11.41 3.06
CA ARG A 230 10.88 -12.53 2.63
C ARG A 230 12.34 -12.09 2.46
N TYR A 231 12.58 -10.92 1.84
CA TYR A 231 13.91 -10.33 1.75
C TYR A 231 14.55 -10.22 3.14
N HIS A 232 13.85 -9.61 4.08
CA HIS A 232 14.31 -9.44 5.46
C HIS A 232 14.65 -10.78 6.14
N VAL A 233 13.80 -11.81 5.99
CA VAL A 233 14.07 -13.16 6.53
C VAL A 233 15.34 -13.77 5.93
N MET A 234 15.53 -13.65 4.61
CA MET A 234 16.68 -14.24 3.93
C MET A 234 18.00 -13.55 4.29
N HIS A 235 17.96 -12.24 4.56
CA HIS A 235 19.12 -11.42 4.91
C HIS A 235 19.25 -11.11 6.41
N SER A 236 18.48 -11.79 7.26
CA SER A 236 18.34 -11.48 8.69
C SER A 236 19.65 -11.48 9.51
N LYS A 237 20.74 -12.04 8.96
CA LYS A 237 22.07 -11.99 9.59
C LYS A 237 22.80 -10.67 9.32
N ASP A 238 22.49 -10.02 8.20
CA ASP A 238 23.25 -8.90 7.64
C ASP A 238 22.51 -7.56 7.80
N VAL A 239 21.18 -7.61 7.94
CA VAL A 239 20.31 -6.42 8.04
C VAL A 239 19.73 -6.23 9.44
N GLY A 240 19.22 -5.02 9.70
CA GLY A 240 18.53 -4.63 10.92
C GLY A 240 17.02 -4.81 10.84
N ALA A 241 16.28 -3.94 11.52
CA ALA A 241 14.82 -3.96 11.53
C ALA A 241 14.21 -3.61 10.15
N MET A 242 12.97 -4.01 9.96
CA MET A 242 12.14 -3.59 8.83
C MET A 242 11.09 -2.60 9.32
N MET A 243 10.89 -1.52 8.58
CA MET A 243 9.83 -0.52 8.79
C MET A 243 8.92 -0.45 7.57
N THR A 244 7.65 -0.29 7.82
CA THR A 244 6.64 0.02 6.79
C THR A 244 5.96 1.33 7.14
N ILE A 245 5.83 2.21 6.17
CA ILE A 245 5.10 3.45 6.28
C ILE A 245 4.10 3.52 5.13
N ASP A 246 2.90 3.93 5.46
CA ASP A 246 1.78 4.04 4.57
C ASP A 246 1.28 5.48 4.64
N VAL A 247 1.54 6.25 3.60
CA VAL A 247 1.37 7.70 3.61
C VAL A 247 0.46 8.18 2.48
N ALA A 248 -0.45 9.09 2.80
CA ALA A 248 -1.26 9.83 1.85
C ALA A 248 -0.68 11.24 1.70
N LEU A 249 -0.09 11.53 0.55
CA LEU A 249 0.47 12.82 0.23
C LEU A 249 -0.60 13.79 -0.25
N ARG A 250 -0.33 15.10 -0.17
CA ARG A 250 -1.20 16.12 -0.75
C ARG A 250 -1.40 15.88 -2.24
N ARG A 251 -2.56 16.25 -2.78
CA ARG A 251 -2.88 16.09 -4.20
C ARG A 251 -1.95 16.90 -5.11
N ASN A 252 -1.50 18.05 -4.64
CA ASN A 252 -0.56 18.93 -5.34
C ASN A 252 0.91 18.68 -5.00
N ASP A 253 1.26 17.64 -4.22
CA ASP A 253 2.65 17.36 -3.85
C ASP A 253 3.47 16.96 -5.09
N PRO A 254 4.47 17.74 -5.50
CA PRO A 254 5.31 17.40 -6.65
C PRO A 254 6.33 16.32 -6.30
N ASP A 255 6.69 16.19 -5.02
CA ASP A 255 7.75 15.31 -4.52
C ASP A 255 7.18 14.00 -3.99
N TRP A 256 6.24 13.41 -4.75
CA TRP A 256 5.59 12.15 -4.39
C TRP A 256 6.55 10.95 -4.36
N PHE A 257 7.63 10.99 -5.13
CA PHE A 257 8.71 10.01 -5.06
C PHE A 257 9.70 10.44 -3.99
N GLU A 258 9.79 9.68 -2.92
CA GLU A 258 10.53 10.06 -1.72
C GLU A 258 12.04 10.05 -1.92
N VAL A 259 12.67 11.19 -1.71
CA VAL A 259 14.12 11.35 -1.65
C VAL A 259 14.50 11.66 -0.21
N LEU A 260 14.94 10.65 0.52
CA LEU A 260 15.28 10.80 1.92
C LEU A 260 16.56 11.64 2.10
N PRO A 261 16.65 12.43 3.20
CA PRO A 261 17.91 13.04 3.61
C PRO A 261 19.03 12.00 3.75
N LYS A 262 20.24 12.39 3.35
CA LYS A 262 21.39 11.48 3.28
C LYS A 262 21.66 10.76 4.62
N GLU A 263 21.51 11.44 5.74
CA GLU A 263 21.73 10.85 7.08
C GLU A 263 20.70 9.77 7.45
N ILE A 264 19.55 9.76 6.81
CA ILE A 264 18.54 8.68 6.92
C ILE A 264 18.85 7.59 5.90
N ASP A 265 19.06 7.96 4.65
CA ASP A 265 19.29 7.04 3.53
C ASP A 265 20.52 6.17 3.75
N ASP A 266 21.60 6.73 4.30
CA ASP A 266 22.84 6.01 4.63
C ASP A 266 22.63 4.86 5.65
N GLN A 267 21.52 4.86 6.41
CA GLN A 267 21.19 3.81 7.39
C GLN A 267 20.22 2.77 6.85
N ILE A 268 19.79 2.91 5.60
CA ILE A 268 18.88 1.98 4.93
C ILE A 268 19.69 1.03 4.06
N ASP A 269 19.37 -0.25 4.12
CA ASP A 269 19.92 -1.29 3.25
C ASP A 269 19.11 -1.41 1.95
N THR A 270 17.80 -1.48 2.09
CA THR A 270 16.87 -1.66 0.96
C THR A 270 15.61 -0.86 1.20
N LYS A 271 15.14 -0.16 0.16
CA LYS A 271 13.89 0.61 0.18
C LYS A 271 13.01 0.25 -1.00
N LEU A 272 11.72 0.05 -0.75
CA LEU A 272 10.74 -0.23 -1.79
C LEU A 272 9.67 0.85 -1.79
N TYR A 273 9.45 1.44 -2.96
CA TYR A 273 8.41 2.42 -3.20
C TYR A 273 7.40 1.89 -4.21
N TYR A 274 6.16 1.85 -3.81
CA TYR A 274 5.03 1.45 -4.64
C TYR A 274 3.76 2.08 -4.06
N GLY A 275 2.67 2.14 -4.82
CA GLY A 275 1.46 2.77 -4.30
C GLY A 275 0.40 3.06 -5.35
N HIS A 276 -0.62 3.77 -4.91
CA HIS A 276 -1.77 4.17 -5.70
C HIS A 276 -1.55 5.61 -6.20
N LEU A 277 -0.98 5.74 -7.39
CA LEU A 277 -0.49 7.03 -7.86
C LEU A 277 -1.58 8.09 -8.02
N PHE A 278 -2.80 7.71 -8.45
CA PHE A 278 -3.87 8.68 -8.64
C PHE A 278 -4.28 9.40 -7.35
N CYS A 279 -4.35 8.71 -6.24
CA CYS A 279 -4.69 9.30 -4.95
C CYS A 279 -3.48 9.69 -4.09
N HIS A 280 -2.26 9.56 -4.62
CA HIS A 280 -1.01 9.80 -3.89
C HIS A 280 -0.90 9.04 -2.56
N VAL A 281 -1.43 7.82 -2.51
CA VAL A 281 -1.22 6.91 -1.37
C VAL A 281 -0.04 6.01 -1.68
N MET A 282 1.04 6.19 -0.92
CA MET A 282 2.32 5.53 -1.17
C MET A 282 2.66 4.58 -0.04
N HIS A 283 3.04 3.36 -0.43
CA HIS A 283 3.59 2.35 0.47
C HIS A 283 5.12 2.41 0.41
N GLN A 284 5.73 2.64 1.55
CA GLN A 284 7.18 2.76 1.67
C GLN A 284 7.67 1.69 2.64
N ASN A 285 8.53 0.80 2.16
CA ASN A 285 9.12 -0.25 2.99
C ASN A 285 10.62 -0.04 3.06
N TYR A 286 11.16 -0.10 4.27
CA TYR A 286 12.57 0.11 4.56
C TYR A 286 13.12 -1.07 5.33
N VAL A 287 14.19 -1.68 4.84
CA VAL A 287 15.03 -2.59 5.60
C VAL A 287 16.27 -1.83 6.02
N LEU A 288 16.54 -1.78 7.29
CA LEU A 288 17.62 -0.98 7.85
C LEU A 288 18.95 -1.77 7.84
N LYS A 289 20.05 -1.05 7.79
CA LYS A 289 21.36 -1.63 8.09
C LYS A 289 21.42 -2.10 9.52
N LYS A 290 22.24 -3.11 9.79
CA LYS A 290 22.41 -3.69 11.10
C LYS A 290 22.91 -2.64 12.10
N GLY A 291 22.23 -2.52 13.24
CA GLY A 291 22.55 -1.55 14.29
C GLY A 291 21.88 -0.18 14.15
N ALA A 292 21.15 0.08 13.07
CA ALA A 292 20.38 1.31 12.93
C ALA A 292 19.15 1.31 13.86
N ASP A 293 18.84 2.49 14.45
CA ASP A 293 17.69 2.67 15.34
C ASP A 293 16.41 2.92 14.54
N ALA A 294 15.58 1.89 14.45
CA ALA A 294 14.33 1.94 13.71
C ALA A 294 13.33 2.98 14.27
N LYS A 295 13.29 3.17 15.58
CA LYS A 295 12.35 4.12 16.19
C LYS A 295 12.77 5.56 15.89
N LEU A 296 14.05 5.85 16.00
CA LEU A 296 14.62 7.16 15.69
C LEU A 296 14.42 7.48 14.20
N LEU A 297 14.77 6.55 13.30
CA LEU A 297 14.66 6.77 11.86
C LEU A 297 13.21 6.93 11.42
N LYS A 298 12.30 6.10 11.96
CA LYS A 298 10.86 6.26 11.69
C LYS A 298 10.38 7.64 12.13
N GLY A 299 10.78 8.11 13.32
CA GLY A 299 10.45 9.46 13.80
C GLY A 299 10.87 10.54 12.82
N LYS A 300 12.14 10.52 12.38
CA LYS A 300 12.67 11.48 11.41
C LYS A 300 11.94 11.47 10.07
N ILE A 301 11.58 10.28 9.55
CA ILE A 301 10.80 10.16 8.32
C ILE A 301 9.40 10.75 8.51
N LEU A 302 8.75 10.47 9.64
CA LEU A 302 7.42 11.03 9.93
C LEU A 302 7.46 12.56 10.07
N GLU A 303 8.52 13.14 10.63
CA GLU A 303 8.74 14.59 10.69
C GLU A 303 8.77 15.22 9.28
N THR A 304 9.37 14.55 8.29
CA THR A 304 9.35 15.03 6.90
C THR A 304 7.95 15.00 6.30
N PHE A 305 7.11 14.02 6.68
CA PHE A 305 5.71 13.96 6.24
C PHE A 305 4.86 15.03 6.92
N ASP A 306 5.06 15.26 8.20
CA ASP A 306 4.37 16.32 8.94
C ASP A 306 4.67 17.72 8.32
N ALA A 307 5.94 17.97 7.97
CA ALA A 307 6.35 19.22 7.30
C ALA A 307 5.69 19.42 5.92
N ARG A 308 5.28 18.32 5.26
CA ARG A 308 4.58 18.33 3.96
C ARG A 308 3.06 18.24 4.11
N SER A 309 2.53 18.25 5.33
CA SER A 309 1.10 18.05 5.62
C SER A 309 0.53 16.75 5.01
N ALA A 310 1.33 15.71 5.00
CA ALA A 310 0.90 14.38 4.61
C ALA A 310 0.17 13.69 5.76
N GLU A 311 -0.73 12.74 5.44
CA GLU A 311 -1.47 11.95 6.43
C GLU A 311 -0.95 10.53 6.51
N TYR A 312 -0.76 10.04 7.72
CA TYR A 312 -0.38 8.65 7.98
C TYR A 312 -1.05 8.12 9.26
N PRO A 313 -1.37 6.81 9.29
CA PRO A 313 -1.29 5.89 8.18
C PRO A 313 -2.40 6.17 7.16
N ALA A 314 -2.11 5.98 5.87
CA ALA A 314 -3.13 6.17 4.83
C ALA A 314 -4.16 5.04 4.85
N GLU A 315 -3.72 3.79 4.85
CA GLU A 315 -4.59 2.60 4.75
C GLU A 315 -4.39 1.59 5.88
N HIS A 316 -3.15 1.34 6.30
CA HIS A 316 -2.79 0.26 7.21
C HIS A 316 -2.34 0.75 8.59
N ASN A 317 -2.54 -0.07 9.62
CA ASN A 317 -2.09 0.18 10.99
C ASN A 317 -2.75 1.38 11.70
N VAL A 318 -3.92 1.82 11.24
CA VAL A 318 -4.70 2.87 11.91
C VAL A 318 -4.95 2.46 13.36
N GLY A 319 -4.53 3.31 14.28
CA GLY A 319 -4.68 3.08 15.72
C GLY A 319 -3.79 1.98 16.32
N HIS A 320 -3.10 1.17 15.51
CA HIS A 320 -2.20 0.14 16.01
C HIS A 320 -0.80 0.69 16.33
N GLU A 321 -0.17 1.34 15.38
CA GLU A 321 1.17 1.91 15.55
C GLU A 321 1.14 3.41 15.88
N TYR A 322 0.13 4.12 15.46
CA TYR A 322 0.04 5.57 15.49
C TYR A 322 -0.96 6.06 16.54
N PHE A 323 -0.73 7.25 17.06
CA PHE A 323 -1.69 7.91 17.93
C PHE A 323 -2.92 8.32 17.15
N ALA A 324 -4.10 8.01 17.66
CA ALA A 324 -5.35 8.50 17.10
C ALA A 324 -5.43 10.03 17.27
N LYS A 325 -5.73 10.75 16.19
CA LYS A 325 -6.07 12.18 16.24
C LYS A 325 -7.40 12.37 16.96
N ASP A 326 -7.70 13.58 17.42
CA ASP A 326 -8.86 13.86 18.29
C ASP A 326 -10.19 13.46 17.66
N ALA A 327 -10.38 13.72 16.35
CA ALA A 327 -11.58 13.28 15.64
C ALA A 327 -11.78 11.76 15.75
N LEU A 328 -10.72 10.99 15.55
CA LEU A 328 -10.75 9.53 15.64
C LEU A 328 -10.97 9.04 17.08
N LYS A 329 -10.36 9.66 18.08
CA LYS A 329 -10.60 9.34 19.49
C LYS A 329 -12.04 9.56 19.91
N ASN A 330 -12.63 10.69 19.46
CA ASN A 330 -14.02 11.01 19.74
C ASN A 330 -14.95 10.01 19.10
N PHE A 331 -14.68 9.62 17.85
CA PHE A 331 -15.43 8.57 17.16
C PHE A 331 -15.33 7.22 17.86
N TYR A 332 -14.17 6.84 18.38
CA TYR A 332 -14.03 5.61 19.19
C TYR A 332 -14.89 5.64 20.45
N ARG A 333 -14.98 6.80 21.14
CA ARG A 333 -15.82 6.98 22.32
C ARG A 333 -17.30 6.93 22.00
N GLU A 334 -17.70 7.47 20.87
CA GLU A 334 -19.08 7.43 20.38
C GLU A 334 -19.51 5.98 20.07
N LEU A 335 -18.68 5.23 19.35
CA LEU A 335 -18.97 3.84 18.97
C LEU A 335 -18.98 2.89 20.18
N ASP A 336 -18.08 3.08 21.14
CA ASP A 336 -17.92 2.19 22.31
C ASP A 336 -17.75 3.03 23.60
N PRO A 337 -18.83 3.59 24.13
CA PRO A 337 -18.78 4.41 25.36
C PRO A 337 -18.19 3.70 26.58
N THR A 338 -18.25 2.39 26.59
CA THR A 338 -17.74 1.56 27.69
C THR A 338 -16.26 1.19 27.56
N ASN A 339 -15.64 1.47 26.40
CA ASN A 339 -14.28 1.04 26.04
C ASN A 339 -14.10 -0.49 26.20
N SER A 340 -15.11 -1.26 25.77
CA SER A 340 -15.12 -2.72 25.88
C SER A 340 -14.50 -3.42 24.67
N PHE A 341 -14.61 -2.83 23.49
CA PHE A 341 -14.07 -3.36 22.24
C PHE A 341 -12.68 -2.79 21.99
N ASN A 342 -11.69 -3.65 21.72
CA ASN A 342 -10.32 -3.29 21.38
C ASN A 342 -9.74 -2.12 22.22
N PRO A 343 -9.73 -2.21 23.57
CA PRO A 343 -9.29 -1.12 24.43
C PRO A 343 -7.80 -0.81 24.20
N GLY A 344 -7.45 0.48 24.20
CA GLY A 344 -6.08 0.95 23.94
C GLY A 344 -5.73 1.14 22.48
N ILE A 345 -6.63 0.87 21.54
CA ILE A 345 -6.40 1.21 20.12
C ILE A 345 -6.20 2.72 19.97
N GLY A 346 -5.36 3.13 19.05
CA GLY A 346 -5.01 4.55 18.87
C GLY A 346 -4.16 5.13 20.00
N LYS A 347 -3.47 4.26 20.78
CA LYS A 347 -2.72 4.64 22.00
C LYS A 347 -3.60 5.35 23.03
N THR A 348 -4.88 5.03 23.04
CA THR A 348 -5.87 5.51 24.01
C THR A 348 -5.82 4.71 25.31
N THR A 349 -6.59 5.13 26.33
CA THR A 349 -6.70 4.39 27.59
C THR A 349 -7.26 2.97 27.40
N LYS A 350 -6.80 2.03 28.23
CA LYS A 350 -7.35 0.67 28.31
C LYS A 350 -8.43 0.53 29.40
N LEU A 351 -8.66 1.57 30.18
CA LEU A 351 -9.60 1.56 31.28
C LEU A 351 -11.05 1.63 30.78
N LYS A 352 -11.96 1.00 31.52
CA LYS A 352 -13.40 1.05 31.26
C LYS A 352 -13.92 2.48 31.29
N ASN A 353 -14.95 2.72 30.47
CA ASN A 353 -15.63 4.03 30.38
C ASN A 353 -14.66 5.20 30.10
N TRP A 354 -13.57 4.91 29.41
CA TRP A 354 -12.54 5.89 29.03
C TRP A 354 -11.95 6.66 30.22
N ALA A 355 -11.91 6.03 31.41
CA ALA A 355 -11.28 6.64 32.57
C ALA A 355 -9.81 6.99 32.27
N GLU A 356 -9.37 8.10 32.79
CA GLU A 356 -7.95 8.48 32.77
C GLU A 356 -7.24 7.82 33.96
N HIS A 357 -5.96 7.51 33.83
CA HIS A 357 -5.15 7.15 34.98
C HIS A 357 -5.08 8.39 35.87
N ASP A 358 -5.65 8.33 37.06
CA ASP A 358 -5.25 9.27 38.11
C ASP A 358 -3.77 9.02 38.42
N GLY A 359 -2.99 10.09 38.36
CA GLY A 359 -1.54 10.08 38.33
C GLY A 359 -0.84 9.53 39.57
N SER A 360 -1.44 8.57 40.29
CA SER A 360 -0.92 7.99 41.51
C SER A 360 -0.05 6.73 41.34
N CYS A 361 0.20 6.30 40.08
CA CYS A 361 1.09 5.15 39.82
C CYS A 361 2.11 5.44 38.72
N CYS A 362 2.95 6.46 38.87
CA CYS A 362 4.23 6.58 38.16
C CYS A 362 5.37 6.18 39.03
N GLY A 363 5.56 4.89 39.24
CA GLY A 363 6.77 4.29 39.82
C GLY A 363 7.34 3.28 38.83
N GLY A 364 8.32 3.71 38.02
CA GLY A 364 9.41 2.90 37.50
C GLY A 364 9.08 1.83 36.43
N HIS A 365 9.48 2.04 35.20
CA HIS A 365 10.65 1.36 34.62
C HIS A 365 10.85 1.82 33.17
N HIS A 366 12.06 2.23 32.93
CA HIS A 366 12.67 2.63 31.65
C HIS A 366 12.66 1.52 30.58
#